data_d0d0b315809738e2fdb93c3c4061f976
#
_entry.id   d0d0b315809738e2fdb93c3c4061f976
#
_cell.length_a   1.000
_cell.length_b   1.000
_cell.length_c   1.000
_cell.angle_alpha   90.00
_cell.angle_beta   90.00
_cell.angle_gamma   90.00
#
_symmetry.space_group_name_H-M   'P 1'
#
loop_
_entity.id
_entity.type
_entity.pdbx_description
1 polymer ?
#
loop_
_entity_poly.entity_id
_entity_poly.type
_entity_poly.pdbx_seq_one_letter_code
_entity_poly.pdbx_strand_id
1 'polypeptide(L)' 'MTIAFHRQLTSSVRMRLHRARRLAGLRCLTLEIRETEIAALVRRGLLHPDSHSDVRAIRTALYALLDRHLGGGI' A
#
# COMPACT_ATOMS: atom_id res chain seq x y z
N MET A 1 -4.39 6.60 -2.36
CA MET A 1 -5.77 6.24 -2.69
C MET A 1 -6.65 6.28 -1.46
N THR A 2 -7.82 6.82 -1.62
CA THR A 2 -8.82 6.80 -0.56
C THR A 2 -9.73 5.61 -0.76
N ILE A 3 -9.80 4.76 0.24
CA ILE A 3 -10.70 3.64 0.19
C ILE A 3 -12.10 4.15 0.55
N ALA A 4 -13.12 3.69 -0.18
CA ALA A 4 -14.47 4.20 -0.03
C ALA A 4 -14.98 4.16 1.41
N PHE A 5 -14.62 3.14 2.17
CA PHE A 5 -15.11 3.03 3.54
C PHE A 5 -14.60 4.13 4.47
N HIS A 6 -13.55 4.86 4.10
CA HIS A 6 -13.06 5.99 4.89
C HIS A 6 -14.13 7.08 5.05
N ARG A 7 -15.05 7.18 4.10
CA ARG A 7 -16.12 8.16 4.19
C ARG A 7 -17.07 7.89 5.35
N GLN A 8 -17.12 6.66 5.81
CA GLN A 8 -18.03 6.24 6.88
C GLN A 8 -17.39 6.30 8.25
N LEU A 9 -16.11 6.62 8.31
CA LEU A 9 -15.40 6.70 9.57
C LEU A 9 -15.57 8.07 10.20
N THR A 10 -15.89 8.09 11.50
CA THR A 10 -15.91 9.33 12.27
C THR A 10 -14.48 9.80 12.50
N SER A 11 -14.34 11.08 12.85
CA SER A 11 -13.01 11.64 13.18
C SER A 11 -12.36 10.90 14.34
N SER A 12 -13.11 10.54 15.36
CA SER A 12 -12.54 9.82 16.50
C SER A 12 -12.08 8.42 16.12
N VAL A 13 -12.82 7.74 15.24
CA VAL A 13 -12.40 6.43 14.76
C VAL A 13 -11.13 6.54 13.93
N ARG A 14 -11.04 7.53 13.05
CA ARG A 14 -9.83 7.76 12.26
C ARG A 14 -8.64 8.07 13.14
N MET A 15 -8.80 8.88 14.16
CA MET A 15 -7.73 9.20 15.09
C MET A 15 -7.27 7.98 15.87
N ARG A 16 -8.21 7.13 16.26
CA ARG A 16 -7.89 5.89 16.96
C ARG A 16 -7.08 4.95 16.08
N LEU A 17 -7.47 4.78 14.82
CA LEU A 17 -6.72 3.96 13.87
C LEU A 17 -5.33 4.53 13.61
N HIS A 18 -5.24 5.84 13.47
CA HIS A 18 -3.96 6.51 13.28
C HIS A 18 -3.02 6.27 14.47
N ARG A 19 -3.56 6.39 15.68
CA ARG A 19 -2.82 6.15 16.91
C ARG A 19 -2.34 4.71 17.01
N ALA A 20 -3.22 3.76 16.67
CA ALA A 20 -2.88 2.35 16.68
C ALA A 20 -1.74 2.03 15.71
N ARG A 21 -1.76 2.64 14.52
CA ARG A 21 -0.68 2.46 13.54
C ARG A 21 0.64 3.00 14.06
N ARG A 22 0.61 4.16 14.69
CA ARG A 22 1.84 4.76 15.26
C ARG A 22 2.42 3.90 16.37
N LEU A 23 1.59 3.35 17.22
CA LEU A 23 2.04 2.45 18.29
C LEU A 23 2.63 1.17 17.72
N ALA A 24 2.15 0.70 16.57
CA ALA A 24 2.71 -0.45 15.89
C ALA A 24 3.95 -0.12 15.04
N GLY A 25 4.41 1.13 15.08
CA GLY A 25 5.55 1.56 14.27
C GLY A 25 5.22 1.79 12.82
N LEU A 26 3.95 2.01 12.50
CA LEU A 26 3.49 2.18 11.12
C LEU A 26 3.20 3.65 10.85
N ARG A 27 3.43 4.05 9.63
CA ARG A 27 3.06 5.37 9.12
C ARG A 27 2.28 5.21 7.83
N CYS A 28 1.25 6.04 7.65
CA CYS A 28 0.51 6.08 6.40
C CYS A 28 1.18 7.07 5.46
N LEU A 29 1.44 6.62 4.24
CA LEU A 29 2.00 7.46 3.20
C LEU A 29 1.07 7.44 1.99
N THR A 30 0.99 8.56 1.31
CA THR A 30 0.36 8.64 0.00
C THR A 30 1.46 8.66 -1.04
N LEU A 31 1.43 7.73 -1.95
CA LEU A 31 2.44 7.59 -2.98
C LEU A 31 1.84 7.79 -4.36
N GLU A 32 2.58 8.47 -5.21
CA GLU A 32 2.29 8.49 -6.64
C GLU A 32 3.20 7.47 -7.30
N ILE A 33 2.64 6.63 -8.16
CA ILE A 33 3.40 5.61 -8.85
C ILE A 33 3.22 5.79 -10.35
N ARG A 34 4.31 5.66 -11.07
CA ARG A 34 4.30 5.84 -12.52
C ARG A 34 3.83 4.57 -13.23
N GLU A 35 3.21 4.74 -14.38
CA GLU A 35 2.81 3.59 -15.20
C GLU A 35 3.99 2.69 -15.54
N THR A 36 5.16 3.26 -15.77
CA THR A 36 6.38 2.49 -16.03
C THR A 36 6.79 1.65 -14.83
N GLU A 37 6.54 2.15 -13.64
CA GLU A 37 6.84 1.40 -12.41
C GLU A 37 5.86 0.26 -12.20
N ILE A 38 4.59 0.48 -12.53
CA ILE A 38 3.58 -0.58 -12.50
C ILE A 38 3.96 -1.68 -13.49
N ALA A 39 4.36 -1.30 -14.70
CA ALA A 39 4.83 -2.25 -15.69
C ALA A 39 6.05 -3.04 -15.20
N ALA A 40 6.94 -2.39 -14.47
CA ALA A 40 8.10 -3.05 -13.89
C ALA A 40 7.70 -4.08 -12.84
N LEU A 41 6.68 -3.77 -12.02
CA LEU A 41 6.17 -4.74 -11.04
C LEU A 41 5.61 -5.98 -11.72
N VAL A 42 4.93 -5.79 -12.85
CA VAL A 42 4.41 -6.90 -13.65
C VAL A 42 5.57 -7.75 -14.20
N ARG A 43 6.59 -7.10 -14.78
CA ARG A 43 7.74 -7.81 -15.35
C ARG A 43 8.50 -8.61 -14.29
N ARG A 44 8.54 -8.13 -13.06
CA ARG A 44 9.21 -8.80 -11.96
C ARG A 44 8.37 -9.90 -11.31
N GLY A 45 7.17 -10.12 -11.80
CA GLY A 45 6.29 -11.12 -11.25
C GLY A 45 5.66 -10.76 -9.91
N LEU A 46 5.73 -9.50 -9.52
CA LEU A 46 5.15 -9.03 -8.26
C LEU A 46 3.70 -8.61 -8.41
N LEU A 47 3.27 -8.34 -9.63
CA LEU A 47 1.92 -7.88 -9.93
C LEU A 47 1.41 -8.60 -11.16
N HIS A 48 0.19 -9.15 -11.05
CA HIS A 48 -0.45 -9.79 -12.19
C HIS A 48 -0.82 -8.72 -13.24
N PRO A 49 -0.64 -9.01 -14.55
CA PRO A 49 -0.99 -8.03 -15.60
C PRO A 49 -2.41 -7.53 -15.53
N ASP A 50 -3.36 -8.38 -15.15
CA ASP A 50 -4.76 -8.00 -15.05
C ASP A 50 -5.05 -7.09 -13.86
N SER A 51 -4.10 -6.95 -12.95
CA SER A 51 -4.25 -6.14 -11.73
C SER A 51 -3.54 -4.80 -11.84
N HIS A 52 -3.14 -4.38 -13.03
CA HIS A 52 -2.34 -3.17 -13.20
C HIS A 52 -3.06 -1.89 -12.76
N SER A 53 -4.40 -1.92 -12.65
CA SER A 53 -5.19 -0.80 -12.15
C SER A 53 -5.79 -1.06 -10.78
N ASP A 54 -5.49 -2.19 -10.17
CA ASP A 54 -5.99 -2.54 -8.85
C ASP A 54 -5.03 -2.00 -7.78
N VAL A 55 -5.46 -0.98 -7.08
CA VAL A 55 -4.62 -0.31 -6.08
C VAL A 55 -4.22 -1.24 -4.96
N ARG A 56 -5.09 -2.16 -4.55
CA ARG A 56 -4.75 -3.12 -3.50
C ARG A 56 -3.65 -4.07 -3.95
N ALA A 57 -3.76 -4.54 -5.19
CA ALA A 57 -2.75 -5.44 -5.75
C ALA A 57 -1.42 -4.70 -5.91
N ILE A 58 -1.45 -3.46 -6.37
CA ILE A 58 -0.25 -2.63 -6.48
C ILE A 58 0.39 -2.43 -5.12
N ARG A 59 -0.40 -2.15 -4.10
CA ARG A 59 0.10 -1.97 -2.74
C ARG A 59 0.76 -3.25 -2.22
N THR A 60 0.12 -4.39 -2.44
CA THR A 60 0.68 -5.68 -2.05
C THR A 60 2.00 -5.95 -2.76
N ALA A 61 2.06 -5.62 -4.04
CA ALA A 61 3.29 -5.76 -4.83
C ALA A 61 4.41 -4.87 -4.28
N LEU A 62 4.08 -3.64 -3.89
CA LEU A 62 5.06 -2.73 -3.28
C LEU A 62 5.56 -3.25 -1.95
N TYR A 63 4.69 -3.80 -1.12
CA TYR A 63 5.12 -4.41 0.15
C TYR A 63 6.06 -5.59 -0.10
N ALA A 64 5.75 -6.42 -1.07
CA ALA A 64 6.63 -7.53 -1.43
C ALA A 64 8.00 -7.04 -1.91
N LEU A 65 8.02 -5.95 -2.68
CA LEU A 65 9.24 -5.32 -3.14
C LEU A 65 10.07 -4.80 -1.96
N LEU A 66 9.43 -4.11 -1.03
CA LEU A 66 10.10 -3.58 0.16
C LEU A 66 10.65 -4.71 1.03
N ASP A 67 9.88 -5.75 1.24
CA ASP A 67 10.32 -6.91 2.03
C ASP A 67 11.56 -7.55 1.40
N ARG A 68 11.56 -7.68 0.08
CA ARG A 68 12.66 -8.30 -0.65
C ARG A 68 13.94 -7.46 -0.55
N HIS A 69 13.83 -6.14 -0.60
CA HIS A 69 14.97 -5.24 -0.63
C HIS A 69 15.40 -4.73 0.74
N LEU A 70 14.51 -4.74 1.73
CA LEU A 70 14.79 -4.21 3.06
C LEU A 70 14.95 -5.30 4.12
N GLY A 71 15.11 -6.55 3.69
CA GLY A 71 15.40 -7.61 4.62
C GLY A 71 14.20 -8.31 5.22
N GLY A 72 13.08 -8.32 4.50
CA GLY A 72 11.98 -9.20 4.84
C GLY A 72 11.27 -8.87 6.13
N GLY A 73 10.93 -7.63 6.35
CA GLY A 73 10.04 -7.28 7.44
C GLY A 73 10.54 -7.62 8.83
N ILE A 74 11.75 -7.43 9.05
CA ILE A 74 12.42 -7.71 10.32
C ILE A 74 11.63 -7.25 11.51
#